data_1c0837b28a90cfc105a8dee1afceaf5b
#
_entry.id   1c0837b28a90cfc105a8dee1afceaf5b
#
_cell.length_a   1.000
_cell.length_b   1.000
_cell.length_c   1.000
_cell.angle_alpha   90.00
_cell.angle_beta   90.00
_cell.angle_gamma   90.00
#
_symmetry.space_group_name_H-M   'P 1'
#
loop_
_entity.id
_entity.type
_entity.pdbx_description
1 polymer ?
#
loop_
_entity_poly.entity_id
_entity_poly.type
_entity_poly.pdbx_seq_one_letter_code
_entity_poly.pdbx_strand_id
1 'polypeptide(L)'
;YNSACDCVERNSAGIAVIDFLKNKEDVYLYRREQLGKIADNETPEFGFQTNTASRDSLLSELRTRVRQRTFRSDNLETWREFSTFVYDEKGKAQGQKGCHDDRVFASALAIEATVQANDVQPIDKPEQKKAINYDVDRPRKVETMSYAEF
;
A
#
# COMPACT_ATOMS: atom_id res chain seq x y z
N TYR A 1 -10.14 2.98 7.37
CA TYR A 1 -9.80 2.05 6.27
C TYR A 1 -10.30 0.66 6.65
N ASN A 2 -11.49 0.30 6.22
CA ASN A 2 -12.21 -0.96 6.42
C ASN A 2 -11.32 -2.21 6.40
N SER A 3 -10.66 -2.54 7.53
CA SER A 3 -9.85 -3.76 7.70
C SER A 3 -8.75 -3.96 6.63
N ALA A 4 -8.11 -2.87 6.19
CA ALA A 4 -6.96 -2.97 5.29
C ALA A 4 -5.79 -3.66 6.01
N CYS A 5 -5.03 -4.46 5.27
CA CYS A 5 -3.82 -5.09 5.78
C CYS A 5 -2.65 -4.10 5.69
N ASP A 6 -2.04 -3.77 6.82
CA ASP A 6 -0.89 -2.88 6.90
C ASP A 6 0.42 -3.65 6.75
N CYS A 7 1.05 -3.53 5.60
CA CYS A 7 2.34 -4.15 5.33
C CYS A 7 3.48 -3.17 5.59
N VAL A 8 4.11 -3.29 6.74
CA VAL A 8 5.25 -2.45 7.15
C VAL A 8 6.56 -3.15 6.79
N GLU A 9 7.51 -2.41 6.19
CA GLU A 9 8.84 -2.93 5.96
C GLU A 9 9.58 -3.17 7.29
N ARG A 10 10.09 -4.38 7.50
CA ARG A 10 10.78 -4.78 8.72
C ARG A 10 12.26 -4.39 8.67
N ASN A 11 12.53 -3.10 8.66
CA ASN A 11 13.85 -2.51 8.88
C ASN A 11 13.94 -1.95 10.32
N SER A 12 15.07 -1.33 10.67
CA SER A 12 15.28 -0.78 12.03
C SER A 12 14.18 0.18 12.49
N ALA A 13 13.72 1.08 11.62
CA ALA A 13 12.62 2.01 11.91
C ALA A 13 11.25 1.30 11.89
N GLY A 14 11.05 0.41 10.93
CA GLY A 14 9.80 -0.33 10.78
C GLY A 14 9.49 -1.27 11.93
N ILE A 15 10.51 -1.84 12.60
CA ILE A 15 10.30 -2.66 13.79
C ILE A 15 9.61 -1.86 14.89
N ALA A 16 10.03 -0.63 15.15
CA ALA A 16 9.39 0.24 16.14
C ALA A 16 7.93 0.56 15.78
N VAL A 17 7.66 0.79 14.48
CA VAL A 17 6.29 1.00 13.98
C VAL A 17 5.44 -0.26 14.17
N ILE A 18 5.96 -1.44 13.83
CA ILE A 18 5.27 -2.72 14.01
C ILE A 18 4.95 -2.95 15.50
N ASP A 19 5.90 -2.71 16.39
CA ASP A 19 5.69 -2.89 17.84
C ASP A 19 4.64 -1.93 18.40
N PHE A 20 4.58 -0.71 17.88
CA PHE A 20 3.51 0.23 18.21
C PHE A 20 2.15 -0.25 17.69
N LEU A 21 2.08 -0.72 16.44
CA LEU A 21 0.84 -1.13 15.79
C LEU A 21 0.26 -2.43 16.36
N LYS A 22 1.10 -3.38 16.82
CA LYS A 22 0.65 -4.63 17.44
C LYS A 22 -0.30 -4.44 18.62
N ASN A 23 -0.20 -3.28 19.30
CA ASN A 23 -1.00 -2.95 20.47
C ASN A 23 -2.29 -2.19 20.12
N LYS A 24 -2.63 -2.07 18.82
CA LYS A 24 -3.85 -1.40 18.33
C LYS A 24 -4.88 -2.45 17.93
N GLU A 25 -6.10 -2.33 18.45
CA GLU A 25 -7.19 -3.28 18.20
C GLU A 25 -7.71 -3.27 16.76
N ASP A 26 -7.62 -2.12 16.07
CA ASP A 26 -8.17 -1.92 14.74
C ASP A 26 -7.15 -2.08 13.60
N VAL A 27 -5.94 -2.60 13.88
CA VAL A 27 -4.86 -2.73 12.92
C VAL A 27 -4.65 -4.19 12.55
N TYR A 28 -4.76 -4.49 11.26
CA TYR A 28 -4.44 -5.80 10.71
C TYR A 28 -3.06 -5.77 10.07
N LEU A 29 -2.06 -6.32 10.77
CA LEU A 29 -0.67 -6.35 10.29
C LEU A 29 -0.40 -7.54 9.38
N TYR A 30 0.31 -7.30 8.28
CA TYR A 30 0.87 -8.33 7.42
C TYR A 30 1.73 -9.30 8.23
N ARG A 31 1.48 -10.61 8.05
CA ARG A 31 2.26 -11.70 8.63
C ARG A 31 3.08 -12.37 7.54
N ARG A 32 4.34 -12.54 7.79
CA ARG A 32 5.17 -13.36 6.93
C ARG A 32 4.84 -14.83 7.17
N GLU A 33 4.26 -15.50 6.20
CA GLU A 33 4.18 -16.96 6.20
C GLU A 33 5.57 -17.54 5.89
N GLN A 34 6.15 -18.26 6.83
CA GLN A 34 7.32 -19.08 6.56
C GLN A 34 6.84 -20.40 5.95
N LEU A 35 6.82 -20.48 4.63
CA LEU A 35 6.59 -21.73 3.90
C LEU A 35 7.59 -22.79 4.40
N GLY A 36 7.10 -23.80 5.10
CA GLY A 36 7.85 -24.99 5.48
C GLY A 36 8.27 -25.13 6.95
N LYS A 37 7.91 -24.20 7.83
CA LYS A 37 8.10 -24.36 9.28
C LYS A 37 6.74 -24.40 9.99
N ILE A 38 6.15 -25.58 10.02
CA ILE A 38 5.11 -25.92 10.99
C ILE A 38 5.86 -26.24 12.30
N ALA A 39 6.29 -25.18 12.99
CA ALA A 39 6.75 -25.32 14.37
C ALA A 39 5.68 -24.69 15.25
N ASP A 40 4.98 -25.51 15.99
CA ASP A 40 3.82 -25.19 16.84
C ASP A 40 4.04 -24.12 17.93
N ASN A 41 5.19 -23.44 17.95
CA ASN A 41 5.56 -22.49 19.01
C ASN A 41 6.30 -21.22 18.51
N GLU A 42 6.29 -20.90 17.23
CA GLU A 42 6.96 -19.67 16.78
C GLU A 42 6.01 -18.47 16.86
N THR A 43 6.44 -17.41 17.53
CA THR A 43 5.76 -16.12 17.57
C THR A 43 5.64 -15.59 16.13
N PRO A 44 4.45 -15.24 15.66
CA PRO A 44 4.27 -14.78 14.29
C PRO A 44 5.12 -13.53 13.99
N GLU A 45 5.91 -13.58 12.93
CA GLU A 45 6.70 -12.44 12.49
C GLU A 45 5.82 -11.49 11.68
N PHE A 46 5.64 -10.28 12.22
CA PHE A 46 4.89 -9.22 11.53
C PHE A 46 5.82 -8.37 10.66
N GLY A 47 5.27 -7.87 9.56
CA GLY A 47 5.95 -7.00 8.61
C GLY A 47 6.73 -7.75 7.54
N PHE A 48 7.10 -7.05 6.49
CA PHE A 48 7.81 -7.59 5.34
C PHE A 48 9.31 -7.40 5.47
N GLN A 49 10.09 -8.49 5.40
CA GLN A 49 11.55 -8.42 5.44
C GLN A 49 12.12 -8.18 4.04
N THR A 50 12.68 -7.00 3.83
CA THR A 50 13.35 -6.64 2.59
C THR A 50 14.80 -7.11 2.61
N ASN A 51 15.13 -7.98 1.66
CA ASN A 51 16.50 -8.34 1.28
C ASN A 51 16.61 -8.28 -0.24
N THR A 52 17.76 -8.53 -0.81
CA THR A 52 17.97 -8.42 -2.28
C THR A 52 16.96 -9.26 -3.05
N ALA A 53 16.77 -10.53 -2.70
CA ALA A 53 15.87 -11.43 -3.41
C ALA A 53 14.40 -11.03 -3.26
N SER A 54 13.95 -10.68 -2.03
CA SER A 54 12.58 -10.26 -1.79
C SER A 54 12.27 -8.91 -2.42
N ARG A 55 13.25 -8.00 -2.48
CA ARG A 55 13.15 -6.72 -3.18
C ARG A 55 12.88 -6.92 -4.67
N ASP A 56 13.66 -7.78 -5.32
CA ASP A 56 13.52 -8.06 -6.75
C ASP A 56 12.17 -8.72 -7.06
N SER A 57 11.71 -9.62 -6.19
CA SER A 57 10.38 -10.24 -6.29
C SER A 57 9.25 -9.22 -6.21
N LEU A 58 9.29 -8.34 -5.21
CA LEU A 58 8.30 -7.26 -5.03
C LEU A 58 8.23 -6.35 -6.27
N LEU A 59 9.37 -5.92 -6.77
CA LEU A 59 9.44 -5.03 -7.93
C LEU A 59 8.97 -5.73 -9.21
N SER A 60 9.24 -7.03 -9.36
CA SER A 60 8.77 -7.84 -10.48
C SER A 60 7.24 -7.94 -10.48
N GLU A 61 6.63 -8.19 -9.32
CA GLU A 61 5.17 -8.26 -9.19
C GLU A 61 4.53 -6.88 -9.46
N LEU A 62 5.07 -5.81 -8.87
CA LEU A 62 4.62 -4.45 -9.13
C LEU A 62 4.65 -4.13 -10.64
N ARG A 63 5.77 -4.43 -11.30
CA ARG A 63 5.93 -4.24 -12.75
C ARG A 63 4.88 -5.00 -13.54
N THR A 64 4.60 -6.24 -13.14
CA THR A 64 3.57 -7.07 -13.76
C THR A 64 2.19 -6.44 -13.62
N ARG A 65 1.82 -5.99 -12.41
CA ARG A 65 0.53 -5.34 -12.14
C ARG A 65 0.36 -4.03 -12.91
N VAL A 66 1.42 -3.22 -13.00
CA VAL A 66 1.39 -1.99 -13.80
C VAL A 66 1.20 -2.29 -15.29
N ARG A 67 1.92 -3.28 -15.86
CA ARG A 67 1.79 -3.69 -17.26
C ARG A 67 0.41 -4.25 -17.58
N GLN A 68 -0.16 -5.03 -16.68
CA GLN A 68 -1.50 -5.61 -16.81
C GLN A 68 -2.61 -4.59 -16.52
N ARG A 69 -2.27 -3.35 -16.11
CA ARG A 69 -3.21 -2.29 -15.71
C ARG A 69 -4.11 -2.70 -14.53
N THR A 70 -3.63 -3.59 -13.67
CA THR A 70 -4.31 -4.01 -12.44
C THR A 70 -3.87 -3.21 -11.22
N PHE A 71 -2.79 -2.42 -11.34
CA PHE A 71 -2.37 -1.41 -10.36
C PHE A 71 -2.94 -0.05 -10.74
N ARG A 72 -3.53 0.64 -9.77
CA ARG A 72 -4.09 1.98 -9.91
C ARG A 72 -3.70 2.87 -8.74
N SER A 73 -3.31 4.08 -9.02
CA SER A 73 -3.09 5.13 -8.02
C SER A 73 -3.63 6.45 -8.58
N ASP A 74 -4.40 7.16 -7.77
CA ASP A 74 -4.91 8.49 -8.10
C ASP A 74 -3.94 9.60 -7.63
N ASN A 75 -2.82 9.23 -6.99
CA ASN A 75 -1.81 10.15 -6.50
C ASN A 75 -0.75 10.41 -7.58
N LEU A 76 -0.68 11.65 -8.05
CA LEU A 76 0.28 12.08 -9.10
C LEU A 76 1.75 11.89 -8.67
N GLU A 77 2.07 12.09 -7.39
CA GLU A 77 3.43 11.93 -6.88
C GLU A 77 3.91 10.48 -6.98
N THR A 78 3.00 9.52 -6.82
CA THR A 78 3.31 8.10 -7.06
C THR A 78 3.81 7.90 -8.49
N TRP A 79 3.12 8.44 -9.48
CA TRP A 79 3.51 8.31 -10.90
C TRP A 79 4.79 9.07 -11.23
N ARG A 80 5.07 10.19 -10.53
CA ARG A 80 6.35 10.90 -10.67
C ARG A 80 7.52 10.04 -10.22
N GLU A 81 7.41 9.40 -9.05
CA GLU A 81 8.45 8.47 -8.58
C GLU A 81 8.62 7.27 -9.51
N PHE A 82 7.52 6.70 -10.02
CA PHE A 82 7.58 5.62 -11.01
C PHE A 82 8.32 6.05 -12.29
N SER A 83 8.15 7.29 -12.75
CA SER A 83 8.81 7.80 -13.97
C SER A 83 10.32 8.02 -13.81
N THR A 84 10.78 8.20 -12.58
CA THR A 84 12.20 8.39 -12.24
C THR A 84 12.87 7.14 -11.67
N PHE A 85 12.14 6.02 -11.63
CA PHE A 85 12.64 4.75 -11.10
C PHE A 85 13.33 3.96 -12.20
N VAL A 86 14.63 3.72 -12.04
CA VAL A 86 15.51 3.15 -13.08
C VAL A 86 16.40 2.05 -12.51
N TYR A 87 17.02 1.29 -13.40
CA TYR A 87 18.12 0.39 -13.04
C TYR A 87 19.45 1.13 -13.15
N ASP A 88 20.26 1.06 -12.12
CA ASP A 88 21.64 1.58 -12.15
C ASP A 88 22.58 0.68 -12.98
N GLU A 89 23.83 1.11 -13.13
CA GLU A 89 24.86 0.37 -13.87
C GLU A 89 25.15 -1.04 -13.30
N LYS A 90 24.81 -1.27 -12.03
CA LYS A 90 24.94 -2.56 -11.34
C LYS A 90 23.68 -3.41 -11.41
N GLY A 91 22.66 -2.95 -12.12
CA GLY A 91 21.37 -3.62 -12.24
C GLY A 91 20.46 -3.49 -11.01
N LYS A 92 20.78 -2.58 -10.06
CA LYS A 92 19.93 -2.32 -8.91
C LYS A 92 18.85 -1.31 -9.28
N ALA A 93 17.60 -1.65 -9.03
CA ALA A 93 16.47 -0.77 -9.25
C ALA A 93 16.38 0.27 -8.11
N GLN A 94 16.33 1.56 -8.46
CA GLN A 94 16.27 2.68 -7.52
C GLN A 94 15.79 3.96 -8.19
N GLY A 95 15.39 4.97 -7.39
CA GLY A 95 15.15 6.33 -7.91
C GLY A 95 16.42 6.93 -8.52
N GLN A 96 16.28 7.73 -9.57
CA GLN A 96 17.38 8.52 -10.12
C GLN A 96 17.99 9.40 -9.05
N LYS A 97 19.28 9.80 -9.24
CA LYS A 97 19.99 10.65 -8.28
C LYS A 97 19.19 11.92 -7.97
N GLY A 98 18.84 12.11 -6.69
CA GLY A 98 18.02 13.24 -6.22
C GLY A 98 16.53 13.04 -6.31
N CYS A 99 16.06 11.87 -6.74
CA CYS A 99 14.66 11.47 -6.73
C CYS A 99 14.38 10.45 -5.62
N HIS A 100 13.14 10.43 -5.14
CA HIS A 100 12.65 9.47 -4.16
C HIS A 100 12.10 8.21 -4.84
N ASP A 101 12.09 7.10 -4.12
CA ASP A 101 11.50 5.82 -4.55
C ASP A 101 10.59 5.18 -3.48
N ASP A 102 10.30 5.93 -2.42
CA ASP A 102 9.52 5.45 -1.28
C ASP A 102 8.11 4.99 -1.69
N ARG A 103 7.45 5.72 -2.59
CA ARG A 103 6.10 5.38 -3.07
C ARG A 103 6.10 4.17 -3.99
N VAL A 104 7.20 3.94 -4.72
CA VAL A 104 7.37 2.73 -5.54
C VAL A 104 7.40 1.51 -4.62
N PHE A 105 8.19 1.55 -3.55
CA PHE A 105 8.26 0.46 -2.56
C PHE A 105 6.96 0.33 -1.75
N ALA A 106 6.35 1.42 -1.32
CA ALA A 106 5.05 1.39 -0.65
C ALA A 106 3.98 0.74 -1.53
N SER A 107 3.98 1.02 -2.84
CA SER A 107 3.06 0.39 -3.79
C SER A 107 3.32 -1.11 -3.93
N ALA A 108 4.59 -1.52 -3.97
CA ALA A 108 4.97 -2.93 -4.05
C ALA A 108 4.56 -3.70 -2.78
N LEU A 109 4.77 -3.12 -1.60
CA LEU A 109 4.34 -3.70 -0.32
C LEU A 109 2.81 -3.77 -0.22
N ALA A 110 2.09 -2.77 -0.73
CA ALA A 110 0.62 -2.80 -0.77
C ALA A 110 0.09 -3.96 -1.66
N ILE A 111 0.76 -4.25 -2.78
CA ILE A 111 0.43 -5.40 -3.63
C ILE A 111 0.69 -6.70 -2.88
N GLU A 112 1.82 -6.84 -2.21
CA GLU A 112 2.14 -8.01 -1.39
C GLU A 112 1.08 -8.25 -0.31
N ALA A 113 0.63 -7.19 0.37
CA ALA A 113 -0.44 -7.28 1.35
C ALA A 113 -1.77 -7.79 0.75
N THR A 114 -2.06 -7.52 -0.54
CA THR A 114 -3.29 -8.03 -1.17
C THR A 114 -3.29 -9.55 -1.35
N VAL A 115 -2.13 -10.17 -1.50
CA VAL A 115 -2.03 -11.64 -1.59
C VAL A 115 -2.52 -12.25 -0.28
N GLN A 116 -2.02 -11.77 0.84
CA GLN A 116 -2.43 -12.26 2.16
C GLN A 116 -3.89 -11.90 2.49
N ALA A 117 -4.35 -10.71 2.09
CA ALA A 117 -5.73 -10.29 2.33
C ALA A 117 -6.75 -11.15 1.57
N ASN A 118 -6.37 -11.75 0.44
CA ASN A 118 -7.24 -12.66 -0.31
C ASN A 118 -7.37 -14.05 0.34
N ASP A 119 -6.40 -14.44 1.17
CA ASP A 119 -6.44 -15.70 1.93
C ASP A 119 -7.26 -15.58 3.22
N VAL A 120 -7.55 -14.36 3.66
CA VAL A 120 -8.46 -14.11 4.78
C VAL A 120 -9.89 -14.23 4.28
N GLN A 121 -10.63 -15.25 4.76
CA GLN A 121 -12.07 -15.39 4.51
C GLN A 121 -12.77 -14.06 4.79
N PRO A 122 -13.64 -13.58 3.90
CA PRO A 122 -14.36 -12.34 4.14
C PRO A 122 -15.15 -12.48 5.43
N ILE A 123 -14.80 -11.66 6.42
CA ILE A 123 -15.67 -11.43 7.57
C ILE A 123 -16.97 -10.94 6.97
N ASP A 124 -18.09 -11.59 7.30
CA ASP A 124 -19.44 -11.26 6.81
C ASP A 124 -19.59 -9.74 6.73
N LYS A 125 -19.75 -9.25 5.50
CA LYS A 125 -19.90 -7.82 5.26
C LYS A 125 -21.16 -7.38 6.03
N PRO A 126 -21.06 -6.43 6.98
CA PRO A 126 -22.25 -5.78 7.47
C PRO A 126 -22.99 -5.20 6.26
N GLU A 127 -24.30 -5.42 6.18
CA GLU A 127 -25.19 -5.01 5.10
C GLU A 127 -24.80 -3.64 4.54
N GLN A 128 -24.58 -3.58 3.24
CA GLN A 128 -24.28 -2.33 2.54
C GLN A 128 -25.44 -1.36 2.83
N LYS A 129 -25.18 -0.37 3.66
CA LYS A 129 -26.08 0.80 3.75
C LYS A 129 -26.20 1.36 2.33
N LYS A 130 -27.42 1.39 1.84
CA LYS A 130 -27.83 1.85 0.50
C LYS A 130 -26.97 3.01 0.06
N ALA A 131 -26.38 2.87 -1.15
CA ALA A 131 -25.65 3.94 -1.79
C ALA A 131 -26.44 5.23 -1.71
N ILE A 132 -25.84 6.27 -1.16
CA ILE A 132 -26.41 7.62 -1.21
C ILE A 132 -26.34 7.99 -2.70
N ASN A 133 -27.50 8.02 -3.35
CA ASN A 133 -27.63 8.54 -4.70
C ASN A 133 -27.23 10.01 -4.66
N TYR A 134 -26.05 10.33 -5.12
CA TYR A 134 -25.68 11.69 -5.46
C TYR A 134 -26.47 12.06 -6.69
N ASP A 135 -27.50 12.90 -6.49
CA ASP A 135 -28.28 13.51 -7.56
C ASP A 135 -27.32 14.40 -8.38
N VAL A 136 -26.88 13.88 -9.52
CA VAL A 136 -25.90 14.54 -10.42
C VAL A 136 -26.53 15.78 -11.08
N ASP A 137 -27.85 15.93 -11.05
CA ASP A 137 -28.60 16.99 -11.74
C ASP A 137 -28.90 18.22 -10.86
N ARG A 138 -28.36 18.33 -9.67
CA ARG A 138 -28.49 19.56 -8.88
C ARG A 138 -27.54 20.64 -9.40
N PRO A 139 -28.04 21.73 -10.03
CA PRO A 139 -27.18 22.83 -10.43
C PRO A 139 -26.54 23.44 -9.17
N ARG A 140 -25.20 23.53 -9.15
CA ARG A 140 -24.48 24.25 -8.10
C ARG A 140 -24.91 25.71 -8.13
N LYS A 141 -25.58 26.17 -7.08
CA LYS A 141 -25.74 27.63 -6.85
C LYS A 141 -24.35 28.20 -6.64
N VAL A 142 -23.85 28.88 -7.65
CA VAL A 142 -22.68 29.73 -7.49
C VAL A 142 -23.15 30.99 -6.77
N GLU A 143 -22.90 31.12 -5.49
CA GLU A 143 -23.04 32.39 -4.78
C GLU A 143 -21.90 33.28 -5.25
N THR A 144 -22.22 34.22 -6.14
CA THR A 144 -21.33 35.30 -6.51
C THR A 144 -21.16 36.21 -5.29
N MET A 145 -20.04 36.10 -4.58
CA MET A 145 -19.62 37.13 -3.65
C MET A 145 -19.35 38.44 -4.41
N SER A 146 -20.19 39.41 -4.21
CA SER A 146 -19.96 40.77 -4.72
C SER A 146 -18.84 41.40 -3.92
N TYR A 147 -17.74 41.69 -4.58
CA TYR A 147 -16.72 42.63 -4.05
C TYR A 147 -17.27 44.06 -4.11
N ALA A 148 -17.91 44.49 -3.09
CA ALA A 148 -18.15 45.87 -2.85
C ALA A 148 -18.00 46.11 -1.33
N GLU A 149 -17.13 47.10 -1.03
CA GLU A 149 -16.80 47.68 0.30
C GLU A 149 -15.47 47.24 0.93
N PHE A 150 -14.42 47.82 0.40
CA PHE A 150 -13.37 48.47 1.20
C PHE A 150 -13.05 49.82 0.57
#